data_b9ee883e01f01e6476bc4ddf3eca33b3
#
_entry.id   b9ee883e01f01e6476bc4ddf3eca33b3
#
_cell.length_a   1.000
_cell.length_b   1.000
_cell.length_c   1.000
_cell.angle_alpha   90.00
_cell.angle_beta   90.00
_cell.angle_gamma   90.00
#
_symmetry.space_group_name_H-M   'P 1'
#
loop_
_entity.id
_entity.type
_entity.pdbx_description
1 polymer ?
#
loop_
_entity_poly.entity_id
_entity_poly.type
_entity_poly.pdbx_seq_one_letter_code
_entity_poly.pdbx_strand_id
1 'polypeptide(L)'
;MAIVNRINEQEYRELALNDPDSLWELWDGVLVEKPLMSMKHEDVASYLGAALITQLDRRLYRLNINGGRARVSSRSYYIPDVVVIPAAYKAPFEDDPQAFNAFAESLPLVVEVWSPSTGHYDAATKLRGYRERGDAEIWFIQPYERMLTAWRRQPDGSYAKETYRVGVVPVASLPGVVIDFDALLDG
;
A
#
# COMPACT_ATOMS: atom_id res chain seq x y z
N MET A 1 -8.73 -25.05 20.03
CA MET A 1 -8.34 -23.63 19.91
C MET A 1 -6.88 -23.60 19.47
N ALA A 2 -6.59 -23.13 18.28
CA ALA A 2 -5.21 -22.93 17.86
C ALA A 2 -4.65 -21.75 18.66
N ILE A 3 -3.54 -21.96 19.37
CA ILE A 3 -2.81 -20.89 20.04
C ILE A 3 -2.10 -20.12 18.92
N VAL A 4 -2.63 -18.95 18.55
CA VAL A 4 -1.95 -18.03 17.63
C VAL A 4 -0.84 -17.37 18.45
N ASN A 5 0.41 -17.79 18.25
CA ASN A 5 1.56 -17.11 18.84
C ASN A 5 1.66 -15.71 18.25
N ARG A 6 1.48 -14.71 19.10
CA ARG A 6 1.70 -13.31 18.72
C ARG A 6 3.15 -12.96 18.96
N ILE A 7 3.74 -12.27 17.99
CA ILE A 7 5.12 -11.78 18.07
C ILE A 7 5.13 -10.27 18.32
N ASN A 8 6.23 -9.78 18.89
CA ASN A 8 6.44 -8.35 19.09
C ASN A 8 7.10 -7.70 17.87
N GLU A 9 7.25 -6.39 17.91
CA GLU A 9 7.83 -5.60 16.82
C GLU A 9 9.27 -5.99 16.48
N GLN A 10 10.08 -6.29 17.48
CA GLN A 10 11.48 -6.68 17.28
C GLN A 10 11.57 -8.04 16.59
N GLU A 11 10.82 -9.03 17.08
CA GLU A 11 10.76 -10.37 16.48
C GLU A 11 10.28 -10.30 15.02
N TYR A 12 9.29 -9.44 14.73
CA TYR A 12 8.82 -9.20 13.37
C TYR A 12 9.92 -8.64 12.47
N ARG A 13 10.65 -7.62 12.95
CA ARG A 13 11.75 -7.01 12.19
C ARG A 13 12.85 -8.00 11.88
N GLU A 14 13.28 -8.77 12.88
CA GLU A 14 14.30 -9.80 12.75
C GLU A 14 13.87 -10.85 11.71
N LEU A 15 12.63 -11.33 11.81
CA LEU A 15 12.09 -12.31 10.86
C LEU A 15 12.06 -11.75 9.43
N ALA A 16 11.50 -10.57 9.24
CA ALA A 16 11.35 -9.98 7.92
C ALA A 16 12.68 -9.58 7.27
N LEU A 17 13.73 -9.32 8.06
CA LEU A 17 15.07 -9.06 7.55
C LEU A 17 15.83 -10.36 7.22
N ASN A 18 15.55 -11.44 7.93
CA ASN A 18 16.18 -12.74 7.71
C ASN A 18 15.50 -13.57 6.60
N ASP A 19 14.31 -13.21 6.19
CA ASP A 19 13.55 -13.84 5.09
C ASP A 19 13.13 -12.80 4.05
N PRO A 20 14.09 -12.31 3.23
CA PRO A 20 13.83 -11.25 2.25
C PRO A 20 12.97 -11.70 1.07
N ASP A 21 12.83 -13.01 0.86
CA ASP A 21 12.07 -13.60 -0.25
C ASP A 21 10.56 -13.65 0.04
N SER A 22 10.17 -13.52 1.31
CA SER A 22 8.78 -13.53 1.75
C SER A 22 8.29 -12.13 2.15
N LEU A 23 7.05 -11.82 1.78
CA LEU A 23 6.42 -10.54 2.12
C LEU A 23 5.60 -10.70 3.41
N TRP A 24 6.28 -10.61 4.55
CA TRP A 24 5.66 -10.72 5.87
C TRP A 24 5.02 -9.41 6.31
N GLU A 25 3.74 -9.48 6.65
CA GLU A 25 2.97 -8.45 7.34
C GLU A 25 2.77 -8.83 8.81
N LEU A 26 2.51 -7.85 9.65
CA LEU A 26 2.15 -8.05 11.06
C LEU A 26 0.74 -7.51 11.29
N TRP A 27 -0.17 -8.36 11.77
CA TRP A 27 -1.57 -8.04 11.99
C TRP A 27 -1.94 -8.25 13.45
N ASP A 28 -1.97 -7.19 14.24
CA ASP A 28 -2.16 -7.23 15.69
C ASP A 28 -1.27 -8.29 16.39
N GLY A 29 0.00 -8.33 15.97
CA GLY A 29 0.99 -9.28 16.50
C GLY A 29 0.97 -10.66 15.84
N VAL A 30 0.08 -10.91 14.90
CA VAL A 30 0.03 -12.15 14.12
C VAL A 30 0.81 -11.95 12.82
N LEU A 31 1.73 -12.87 12.55
CA LEU A 31 2.50 -12.89 11.32
C LEU A 31 1.61 -13.43 10.20
N VAL A 32 1.53 -12.68 9.10
CA VAL A 32 0.76 -13.02 7.92
C VAL A 32 1.67 -12.89 6.69
N GLU A 33 1.83 -13.96 5.95
CA GLU A 33 2.50 -13.90 4.67
C GLU A 33 1.56 -13.37 3.60
N LYS A 34 2.02 -12.41 2.82
CA LYS A 34 1.25 -11.88 1.70
C LYS A 34 1.12 -12.98 0.65
N PRO A 35 -0.10 -13.34 0.21
CA PRO A 35 -0.29 -14.47 -0.68
C PRO A 35 0.31 -14.20 -2.06
N LEU A 36 0.62 -15.26 -2.79
CA LEU A 36 0.99 -15.18 -4.20
C LEU A 36 -0.10 -14.47 -4.99
N MET A 37 0.30 -13.54 -5.82
CA MET A 37 -0.59 -12.68 -6.58
C MET A 37 -0.95 -13.31 -7.91
N SER A 38 -2.16 -13.03 -8.40
CA SER A 38 -2.52 -13.40 -9.77
C SER A 38 -1.78 -12.52 -10.77
N MET A 39 -1.55 -13.02 -11.99
CA MET A 39 -0.93 -12.24 -13.06
C MET A 39 -1.61 -10.89 -13.26
N LYS A 40 -2.95 -10.85 -13.29
CA LYS A 40 -3.70 -9.60 -13.44
C LYS A 40 -3.48 -8.62 -12.30
N HIS A 41 -3.25 -9.10 -11.08
CA HIS A 41 -2.88 -8.27 -9.95
C HIS A 41 -1.50 -7.64 -10.16
N GLU A 42 -0.53 -8.46 -10.57
CA GLU A 42 0.85 -8.00 -10.82
C GLU A 42 0.90 -6.99 -11.96
N ASP A 43 0.16 -7.23 -13.05
CA ASP A 43 0.04 -6.31 -14.18
C ASP A 43 -0.50 -4.94 -13.72
N VAL A 44 -1.62 -4.93 -12.99
CA VAL A 44 -2.22 -3.68 -12.51
C VAL A 44 -1.28 -2.93 -11.57
N ALA A 45 -0.61 -3.60 -10.64
CA ALA A 45 0.35 -2.95 -9.75
C ALA A 45 1.54 -2.37 -10.52
N SER A 46 2.06 -3.11 -11.52
CA SER A 46 3.19 -2.71 -12.35
C SER A 46 2.83 -1.54 -13.28
N TYR A 47 1.69 -1.61 -13.96
CA TYR A 47 1.25 -0.53 -14.86
C TYR A 47 0.90 0.75 -14.08
N LEU A 48 0.26 0.61 -12.93
CA LEU A 48 0.03 1.74 -12.03
C LEU A 48 1.36 2.37 -11.57
N GLY A 49 2.31 1.54 -11.20
CA GLY A 49 3.66 1.98 -10.84
C GLY A 49 4.34 2.74 -11.97
N ALA A 50 4.28 2.24 -13.20
CA ALA A 50 4.82 2.89 -14.38
C ALA A 50 4.12 4.24 -14.67
N ALA A 51 2.78 4.28 -14.60
CA ALA A 51 2.00 5.49 -14.79
C ALA A 51 2.31 6.57 -13.74
N LEU A 52 2.50 6.18 -12.48
CA LEU A 52 2.87 7.08 -11.41
C LEU A 52 4.30 7.61 -11.56
N ILE A 53 5.28 6.74 -11.81
CA ILE A 53 6.70 7.13 -11.83
C ILE A 53 7.03 8.11 -12.95
N THR A 54 6.27 8.08 -14.05
CA THR A 54 6.42 9.04 -15.17
C THR A 54 5.90 10.43 -14.86
N GLN A 55 5.03 10.56 -13.86
CA GLN A 55 4.37 11.82 -13.48
C GLN A 55 4.91 12.40 -12.17
N LEU A 56 5.55 11.59 -11.33
CA LEU A 56 6.07 12.03 -10.03
C LEU A 56 7.39 12.79 -10.15
N ASP A 57 7.51 13.90 -9.42
CA ASP A 57 8.82 14.52 -9.19
C ASP A 57 9.65 13.66 -8.24
N ARG A 58 10.68 13.02 -8.80
CA ARG A 58 11.58 12.13 -8.06
C ARG A 58 12.39 12.81 -6.95
N ARG A 59 12.44 14.14 -6.93
CA ARG A 59 13.06 14.90 -5.81
C ARG A 59 12.13 14.95 -4.60
N LEU A 60 10.81 14.86 -4.82
CA LEU A 60 9.80 14.96 -3.77
C LEU A 60 9.26 13.60 -3.34
N TYR A 61 9.17 12.64 -4.26
CA TYR A 61 8.50 11.37 -4.04
C TYR A 61 9.32 10.16 -4.49
N ARG A 62 9.08 9.06 -3.81
CA ARG A 62 9.53 7.72 -4.19
C ARG A 62 8.33 6.82 -4.35
N LEU A 63 8.47 5.82 -5.21
CA LEU A 63 7.47 4.79 -5.43
C LEU A 63 8.04 3.45 -4.99
N ASN A 64 7.23 2.66 -4.28
CA ASN A 64 7.53 1.25 -4.03
C ASN A 64 6.33 0.41 -4.51
N ILE A 65 6.65 -0.74 -5.12
CA ILE A 65 5.69 -1.79 -5.48
C ILE A 65 6.05 -2.99 -4.62
N ASN A 66 5.09 -3.52 -3.87
CA ASN A 66 5.28 -4.62 -2.91
C ASN A 66 6.49 -4.42 -1.97
N GLY A 67 6.80 -3.18 -1.65
CA GLY A 67 7.93 -2.82 -0.80
C GLY A 67 7.61 -1.55 0.00
N GLY A 68 8.21 -1.45 1.16
CA GLY A 68 7.87 -0.37 2.09
C GLY A 68 6.66 -0.74 2.96
N ARG A 69 6.88 -0.70 4.25
CA ARG A 69 5.89 -1.09 5.24
C ARG A 69 5.18 0.12 5.81
N ALA A 70 3.86 0.12 5.76
CA ALA A 70 3.03 1.08 6.47
C ALA A 70 2.90 0.60 7.93
N ARG A 71 3.59 1.29 8.85
CA ARG A 71 3.51 1.00 10.28
C ARG A 71 2.26 1.63 10.87
N VAL A 72 1.26 0.83 11.19
CA VAL A 72 0.03 1.29 11.85
C VAL A 72 0.25 1.42 13.36
N SER A 73 0.94 0.44 13.96
CA SER A 73 1.29 0.42 15.39
C SER A 73 2.50 -0.48 15.60
N SER A 74 2.98 -0.62 16.84
CA SER A 74 3.99 -1.62 17.18
C SER A 74 3.55 -3.07 16.97
N ARG A 75 2.26 -3.28 16.66
CA ARG A 75 1.65 -4.60 16.47
C ARG A 75 1.10 -4.82 15.07
N SER A 76 1.13 -3.80 14.19
CA SER A 76 0.54 -3.89 12.85
C SER A 76 1.38 -3.15 11.82
N TYR A 77 1.79 -3.91 10.81
CA TYR A 77 2.59 -3.47 9.67
C TYR A 77 2.00 -4.08 8.40
N TYR A 78 1.62 -3.25 7.44
CA TYR A 78 1.09 -3.70 6.16
C TYR A 78 2.07 -3.38 5.03
N ILE A 79 2.07 -4.19 3.99
CA ILE A 79 2.85 -3.98 2.77
C ILE A 79 1.87 -3.68 1.64
N PRO A 80 1.65 -2.39 1.30
CA PRO A 80 0.80 -2.03 0.17
C PRO A 80 1.34 -2.57 -1.15
N ASP A 81 0.44 -2.84 -2.10
CA ASP A 81 0.85 -3.24 -3.45
C ASP A 81 1.57 -2.12 -4.17
N VAL A 82 1.07 -0.89 -4.06
CA VAL A 82 1.75 0.31 -4.55
C VAL A 82 1.68 1.40 -3.49
N VAL A 83 2.79 2.08 -3.25
CA VAL A 83 2.84 3.17 -2.29
C VAL A 83 3.72 4.32 -2.77
N VAL A 84 3.22 5.56 -2.62
CA VAL A 84 4.00 6.78 -2.83
C VAL A 84 4.46 7.32 -1.49
N ILE A 85 5.75 7.57 -1.39
CA ILE A 85 6.43 7.93 -0.14
C ILE A 85 7.15 9.26 -0.36
N PRO A 86 7.01 10.26 0.53
CA PRO A 86 7.84 11.45 0.47
C PRO A 86 9.33 11.08 0.47
N ALA A 87 10.12 11.69 -0.40
CA ALA A 87 11.56 11.40 -0.49
C ALA A 87 12.27 11.60 0.86
N ALA A 88 11.85 12.61 1.63
CA ALA A 88 12.39 12.88 2.96
C ALA A 88 12.24 11.72 3.94
N TYR A 89 11.19 10.88 3.80
CA TYR A 89 10.99 9.72 4.69
C TYR A 89 11.94 8.57 4.37
N LYS A 90 12.44 8.50 3.14
CA LYS A 90 13.40 7.47 2.72
C LYS A 90 14.85 7.84 3.01
N ALA A 91 15.17 9.11 3.04
CA ALA A 91 16.54 9.60 3.23
C ALA A 91 17.30 8.93 4.40
N PRO A 92 16.67 8.65 5.57
CA PRO A 92 17.37 7.96 6.67
C PRO A 92 17.78 6.52 6.37
N PHE A 93 17.25 5.92 5.30
CA PHE A 93 17.45 4.50 4.97
C PHE A 93 18.24 4.28 3.67
N GLU A 94 18.56 5.35 2.92
CA GLU A 94 19.14 5.25 1.56
C GLU A 94 20.51 4.57 1.56
N ASP A 95 21.29 4.74 2.60
CA ASP A 95 22.66 4.21 2.72
C ASP A 95 22.74 2.91 3.53
N ASP A 96 21.62 2.40 4.03
CA ASP A 96 21.56 1.16 4.80
C ASP A 96 20.95 0.01 3.97
N PRO A 97 21.77 -0.92 3.46
CA PRO A 97 21.26 -2.05 2.67
C PRO A 97 20.43 -3.04 3.48
N GLN A 98 20.44 -2.94 4.81
CA GLN A 98 19.63 -3.76 5.72
C GLN A 98 18.48 -2.96 6.35
N ALA A 99 18.15 -1.80 5.78
CA ALA A 99 17.11 -0.95 6.31
C ALA A 99 15.76 -1.66 6.30
N PHE A 100 15.11 -1.67 7.46
CA PHE A 100 13.72 -2.08 7.59
C PHE A 100 12.81 -0.94 7.14
N ASN A 101 12.52 -0.86 5.84
CA ASN A 101 11.75 0.21 5.22
C ASN A 101 10.31 0.27 5.75
N ALA A 102 10.12 0.83 6.94
CA ALA A 102 8.84 1.00 7.60
C ALA A 102 8.58 2.47 7.94
N PHE A 103 7.40 2.97 7.58
CA PHE A 103 7.01 4.37 7.70
C PHE A 103 5.85 4.49 8.68
N ALA A 104 6.05 5.25 9.75
CA ALA A 104 5.02 5.56 10.75
C ALA A 104 4.19 6.77 10.36
N GLU A 105 4.77 7.67 9.57
CA GLU A 105 4.14 8.89 9.09
C GLU A 105 3.06 8.57 8.05
N SER A 106 2.09 9.49 7.91
CA SER A 106 1.06 9.38 6.87
C SER A 106 1.67 9.46 5.47
N LEU A 107 1.16 8.65 4.55
CA LEU A 107 1.65 8.55 3.18
C LEU A 107 0.70 9.29 2.22
N PRO A 108 1.22 9.88 1.14
CA PRO A 108 0.40 10.53 0.11
C PRO A 108 -0.59 9.58 -0.54
N LEU A 109 -0.13 8.43 -1.01
CA LEU A 109 -0.96 7.43 -1.68
C LEU A 109 -0.57 6.02 -1.24
N VAL A 110 -1.59 5.25 -0.85
CA VAL A 110 -1.49 3.82 -0.55
C VAL A 110 -2.50 3.08 -1.41
N VAL A 111 -2.06 2.04 -2.12
CA VAL A 111 -2.90 1.27 -3.03
C VAL A 111 -2.84 -0.21 -2.71
N GLU A 112 -4.00 -0.83 -2.61
CA GLU A 112 -4.19 -2.28 -2.57
C GLU A 112 -4.90 -2.73 -3.83
N VAL A 113 -4.37 -3.76 -4.49
CA VAL A 113 -5.00 -4.41 -5.62
C VAL A 113 -5.63 -5.70 -5.12
N TRP A 114 -6.94 -5.80 -5.23
CA TRP A 114 -7.66 -6.96 -4.73
C TRP A 114 -7.46 -8.18 -5.64
N SER A 115 -7.25 -9.32 -5.04
CA SER A 115 -7.29 -10.60 -5.73
C SER A 115 -8.27 -11.56 -5.04
N PRO A 116 -8.88 -12.53 -5.76
CA PRO A 116 -9.79 -13.50 -5.15
C PRO A 116 -9.19 -14.31 -4.00
N SER A 117 -7.86 -14.43 -3.94
CA SER A 117 -7.12 -15.15 -2.89
C SER A 117 -7.01 -14.38 -1.57
N THR A 118 -7.14 -13.05 -1.58
CA THR A 118 -6.93 -12.21 -0.40
C THR A 118 -8.17 -12.02 0.48
N GLY A 119 -9.38 -12.30 -0.04
CA GLY A 119 -10.63 -12.26 0.73
C GLY A 119 -11.05 -10.88 1.25
N HIS A 120 -12.34 -10.74 1.60
CA HIS A 120 -12.91 -9.47 2.10
C HIS A 120 -12.38 -9.02 3.47
N TYR A 121 -11.84 -9.94 4.27
CA TYR A 121 -11.35 -9.63 5.62
C TYR A 121 -10.13 -8.71 5.60
N ASP A 122 -9.26 -8.89 4.63
CA ASP A 122 -8.05 -8.11 4.44
C ASP A 122 -8.34 -6.63 4.16
N ALA A 123 -9.22 -6.36 3.20
CA ALA A 123 -9.54 -5.01 2.76
C ALA A 123 -10.08 -4.11 3.88
N ALA A 124 -10.99 -4.60 4.71
CA ALA A 124 -11.58 -3.80 5.79
C ALA A 124 -10.57 -3.47 6.89
N THR A 125 -9.71 -4.41 7.24
CA THR A 125 -8.70 -4.25 8.28
C THR A 125 -7.61 -3.28 7.81
N LYS A 126 -7.09 -3.45 6.59
CA LYS A 126 -6.09 -2.54 6.01
C LYS A 126 -6.64 -1.14 5.83
N LEU A 127 -7.87 -0.98 5.29
CA LEU A 127 -8.51 0.32 5.16
C LEU A 127 -8.59 1.06 6.51
N ARG A 128 -9.02 0.36 7.57
CA ARG A 128 -9.05 0.94 8.91
C ARG A 128 -7.66 1.40 9.35
N GLY A 129 -6.64 0.56 9.21
CA GLY A 129 -5.27 0.88 9.60
C GLY A 129 -4.71 2.07 8.83
N TYR A 130 -4.92 2.16 7.52
CA TYR A 130 -4.48 3.30 6.70
C TYR A 130 -5.20 4.60 7.10
N ARG A 131 -6.49 4.51 7.44
CA ARG A 131 -7.24 5.68 7.95
C ARG A 131 -6.76 6.11 9.34
N GLU A 132 -6.47 5.18 10.24
CA GLU A 132 -5.90 5.47 11.56
C GLU A 132 -4.52 6.13 11.46
N ARG A 133 -3.70 5.75 10.47
CA ARG A 133 -2.43 6.43 10.14
C ARG A 133 -2.62 7.85 9.61
N GLY A 134 -3.80 8.16 9.06
CA GLY A 134 -4.09 9.42 8.39
C GLY A 134 -3.49 9.52 6.99
N ASP A 135 -3.33 8.40 6.28
CA ASP A 135 -2.83 8.40 4.90
C ASP A 135 -3.73 9.26 4.02
N ALA A 136 -3.13 10.10 3.17
CA ALA A 136 -3.88 11.17 2.50
C ALA A 136 -4.87 10.64 1.48
N GLU A 137 -4.49 9.61 0.75
CA GLU A 137 -5.36 8.93 -0.21
C GLU A 137 -5.11 7.42 -0.19
N ILE A 138 -6.20 6.64 -0.17
CA ILE A 138 -6.18 5.18 -0.11
C ILE A 138 -7.01 4.66 -1.27
N TRP A 139 -6.40 3.82 -2.12
CA TRP A 139 -7.08 3.21 -3.25
C TRP A 139 -7.18 1.70 -3.09
N PHE A 140 -8.38 1.17 -3.37
CA PHE A 140 -8.59 -0.25 -3.54
C PHE A 140 -9.03 -0.51 -4.96
N ILE A 141 -8.26 -1.30 -5.70
CA ILE A 141 -8.52 -1.65 -7.09
C ILE A 141 -8.99 -3.10 -7.15
N GLN A 142 -10.12 -3.33 -7.77
CA GLN A 142 -10.70 -4.65 -8.03
C GLN A 142 -10.68 -4.89 -9.54
N PRO A 143 -9.61 -5.47 -10.09
CA PRO A 143 -9.42 -5.58 -11.54
C PRO A 143 -10.52 -6.38 -12.24
N TYR A 144 -10.97 -7.46 -11.60
CA TYR A 144 -12.00 -8.33 -12.17
C TYR A 144 -13.40 -7.69 -12.19
N GLU A 145 -13.66 -6.78 -11.28
CA GLU A 145 -14.91 -6.02 -11.18
C GLU A 145 -14.83 -4.68 -11.93
N ARG A 146 -13.69 -4.36 -12.49
CA ARG A 146 -13.37 -3.06 -13.10
C ARG A 146 -13.81 -1.92 -12.18
N MET A 147 -13.28 -1.93 -10.98
CA MET A 147 -13.65 -0.94 -9.97
C MET A 147 -12.42 -0.45 -9.20
N LEU A 148 -12.30 0.86 -9.08
CA LEU A 148 -11.38 1.55 -8.19
C LEU A 148 -12.20 2.31 -7.17
N THR A 149 -11.94 2.09 -5.89
CA THR A 149 -12.50 2.89 -4.81
C THR A 149 -11.39 3.70 -4.17
N ALA A 150 -11.57 5.02 -4.15
CA ALA A 150 -10.67 5.98 -3.52
C ALA A 150 -11.29 6.53 -2.23
N TRP A 151 -10.53 6.52 -1.15
CA TRP A 151 -10.83 7.26 0.08
C TRP A 151 -9.84 8.39 0.22
N ARG A 152 -10.33 9.62 0.30
CA ARG A 152 -9.56 10.86 0.36
C ARG A 152 -9.75 11.53 1.70
N ARG A 153 -8.65 11.76 2.41
CA ARG A 153 -8.68 12.41 3.71
C ARG A 153 -9.13 13.87 3.57
N GLN A 154 -10.10 14.26 4.37
CA GLN A 154 -10.63 15.62 4.43
C GLN A 154 -9.89 16.45 5.51
N PRO A 155 -10.00 17.78 5.48
CA PRO A 155 -9.39 18.66 6.50
C PRO A 155 -9.81 18.35 7.93
N ASP A 156 -11.03 17.82 8.13
CA ASP A 156 -11.54 17.40 9.44
C ASP A 156 -11.07 16.00 9.88
N GLY A 157 -10.24 15.35 9.05
CA GLY A 157 -9.73 14.00 9.30
C GLY A 157 -10.65 12.86 8.86
N SER A 158 -11.86 13.15 8.41
CA SER A 158 -12.75 12.17 7.79
C SER A 158 -12.26 11.75 6.41
N TYR A 159 -12.90 10.74 5.81
CA TYR A 159 -12.57 10.27 4.46
C TYR A 159 -13.79 10.31 3.56
N ALA A 160 -13.70 11.09 2.50
CA ALA A 160 -14.65 11.02 1.40
C ALA A 160 -14.35 9.79 0.54
N LYS A 161 -15.40 9.06 0.17
CA LYS A 161 -15.30 7.85 -0.68
C LYS A 161 -15.85 8.17 -2.07
N GLU A 162 -15.08 7.78 -3.09
CA GLU A 162 -15.48 7.87 -4.49
C GLU A 162 -15.16 6.57 -5.21
N THR A 163 -15.95 6.19 -6.20
CA THR A 163 -15.77 4.94 -6.96
C THR A 163 -15.75 5.23 -8.45
N TYR A 164 -14.77 4.66 -9.13
CA TYR A 164 -14.54 4.78 -10.57
C TYR A 164 -14.64 3.41 -11.22
N ARG A 165 -15.20 3.39 -12.43
CA ARG A 165 -15.29 2.17 -13.25
C ARG A 165 -14.67 2.36 -14.64
N VAL A 166 -14.52 3.59 -15.06
CA VAL A 166 -13.97 4.01 -16.37
C VAL A 166 -13.34 5.39 -16.26
N GLY A 167 -12.51 5.75 -17.23
CA GLY A 167 -12.01 7.09 -17.44
C GLY A 167 -10.80 7.46 -16.59
N VAL A 168 -10.53 8.74 -16.49
CA VAL A 168 -9.36 9.28 -15.82
C VAL A 168 -9.64 9.54 -14.35
N VAL A 169 -8.79 9.00 -13.49
CA VAL A 169 -8.87 9.13 -12.03
C VAL A 169 -7.77 10.09 -11.55
N PRO A 170 -8.14 11.24 -10.97
CA PRO A 170 -7.14 12.14 -10.38
C PRO A 170 -6.63 11.57 -9.05
N VAL A 171 -5.31 11.64 -8.84
CA VAL A 171 -4.70 11.36 -7.55
C VAL A 171 -4.71 12.66 -6.74
N ALA A 172 -5.74 12.87 -5.92
CA ALA A 172 -5.98 14.15 -5.25
C ALA A 172 -4.85 14.56 -4.30
N SER A 173 -4.16 13.59 -3.71
CA SER A 173 -3.01 13.79 -2.82
C SER A 173 -1.72 14.19 -3.57
N LEU A 174 -1.69 14.03 -4.89
CA LEU A 174 -0.53 14.29 -5.75
C LEU A 174 -0.95 15.22 -6.90
N PRO A 175 -0.92 16.55 -6.70
CA PRO A 175 -1.46 17.50 -7.67
C PRO A 175 -0.87 17.33 -9.07
N GLY A 176 -1.74 17.24 -10.07
CA GLY A 176 -1.37 17.06 -11.48
C GLY A 176 -1.16 15.59 -11.90
N VAL A 177 -1.18 14.65 -10.97
CA VAL A 177 -1.08 13.22 -11.29
C VAL A 177 -2.47 12.66 -11.58
N VAL A 178 -2.59 11.97 -12.70
CA VAL A 178 -3.84 11.31 -13.14
C VAL A 178 -3.55 9.89 -13.63
N ILE A 179 -4.51 9.00 -13.46
CA ILE A 179 -4.42 7.62 -13.94
C ILE A 179 -5.56 7.35 -14.91
N ASP A 180 -5.24 6.95 -16.13
CA ASP A 180 -6.21 6.41 -17.07
C ASP A 180 -6.57 4.98 -16.60
N PHE A 181 -7.78 4.86 -16.05
CA PHE A 181 -8.20 3.61 -15.43
C PHE A 181 -8.54 2.53 -16.44
N ASP A 182 -8.98 2.92 -17.63
CA ASP A 182 -9.24 1.98 -18.72
C ASP A 182 -7.93 1.39 -19.24
N ALA A 183 -6.94 2.25 -19.54
CA ALA A 183 -5.61 1.81 -19.94
C ALA A 183 -4.91 0.97 -18.86
N LEU A 184 -5.12 1.28 -17.57
CA LEU A 184 -4.57 0.50 -16.46
C LEU A 184 -5.07 -0.96 -16.45
N LEU A 185 -6.31 -1.21 -16.87
CA LEU A 185 -6.92 -2.54 -16.81
C LEU A 185 -6.81 -3.34 -18.09
N ASP A 186 -6.69 -2.66 -19.21
CA ASP A 186 -6.75 -3.28 -20.56
C ASP A 186 -5.34 -3.45 -21.19
N GLY A 187 -4.32 -2.81 -20.62
CA GLY A 187 -2.90 -2.99 -20.97
C GLY A 187 -2.48 -2.20 -22.19
#